data_b926706c17736dad858ac6538e57963a
#
_entry.id   b926706c17736dad858ac6538e57963a
#
_cell.length_a   1.000
_cell.length_b   1.000
_cell.length_c   1.000
_cell.angle_alpha   90.00
_cell.angle_beta   90.00
_cell.angle_gamma   90.00
#
_symmetry.space_group_name_H-M   'P 1'
#
loop_
_entity.id
_entity.type
_entity.pdbx_description
1 polymer ?
#
loop_
_entity_poly.entity_id
_entity_poly.type
_entity_poly.pdbx_seq_one_letter_code
_entity_poly.pdbx_strand_id
1 'polypeptide(L)'
;GTWHESINMAGVHNLPIIFTVQNNQFAYSSPNETEFGTPNVADRGLGYGIESVIIDGNNIYEVINSMHKAREKASSGGGPTLIELVTFRHYGHAGHDPAEYVGDEVREFWMDRDPILRFEDSLSREGLFTDDDFTTLAEKIESEVRETLEWAKNEDDPNPDEEIQDIFATRSIPVPKNDGSDTKTMNFIEAITNGLDEAMGNNKDVFMMGEDIGAFEGAFKATKGLHEKYGSGRVLDTPISEGAFMGAAVGAALYGKIPIVELQFFDFLYPALDQITTEAAKYFWKAGKPVPMVVRGPTGAGTRSGPFHSISPESLLAHHPGIKVVAPANPYDAKGLLIASINDPNPVMFLEHKKLYRKPDLKMEVPLGLYEVEIGKANIAKEGSDVTLVAWSGMVPTALEAAATLSNEDISVEVIDLRSIFPIDEETILKSVEKTSNLVILQEDVPFSSIASEISSFVADKGFWTLDNPILKVTSPNTHIPFAPVLEEDR
;
A
#
# COMPACT_ATOMS: atom_id res chain seq x y z
N GLY A 1 -6.46 -16.37 -1.84
CA GLY A 1 -6.29 -14.96 -1.96
C GLY A 1 -5.27 -14.58 -3.00
N THR A 2 -4.33 -13.76 -2.64
CA THR A 2 -3.31 -13.14 -3.52
C THR A 2 -2.52 -14.12 -4.38
N TRP A 3 -2.29 -15.36 -3.93
CA TRP A 3 -1.62 -16.39 -4.73
C TRP A 3 -2.33 -16.67 -6.06
N HIS A 4 -3.66 -16.85 -6.04
CA HIS A 4 -4.46 -17.10 -7.25
C HIS A 4 -4.47 -15.90 -8.19
N GLU A 5 -4.63 -14.72 -7.65
CA GLU A 5 -4.62 -13.47 -8.40
C GLU A 5 -3.25 -13.21 -9.04
N SER A 6 -2.16 -13.40 -8.29
CA SER A 6 -0.78 -13.17 -8.77
C SER A 6 -0.40 -14.10 -9.91
N ILE A 7 -0.73 -15.39 -9.82
CA ILE A 7 -0.44 -16.34 -10.90
C ILE A 7 -1.28 -16.02 -12.13
N ASN A 8 -2.58 -15.69 -11.95
CA ASN A 8 -3.43 -15.27 -13.06
C ASN A 8 -2.88 -14.01 -13.75
N MET A 9 -2.52 -12.99 -12.98
CA MET A 9 -1.93 -11.76 -13.51
C MET A 9 -0.62 -12.02 -14.27
N ALA A 10 0.24 -12.89 -13.74
CA ALA A 10 1.47 -13.29 -14.42
C ALA A 10 1.20 -14.01 -15.75
N GLY A 11 0.18 -14.86 -15.81
CA GLY A 11 -0.25 -15.53 -17.04
C GLY A 11 -0.79 -14.55 -18.07
N VAL A 12 -1.68 -13.63 -17.67
CA VAL A 12 -2.29 -12.61 -18.54
C VAL A 12 -1.22 -11.71 -19.16
N HIS A 13 -0.25 -11.25 -18.40
CA HIS A 13 0.81 -10.35 -18.86
C HIS A 13 2.05 -11.08 -19.39
N ASN A 14 2.02 -12.40 -19.43
CA ASN A 14 3.15 -13.24 -19.85
C ASN A 14 4.48 -12.86 -19.14
N LEU A 15 4.39 -12.66 -17.81
CA LEU A 15 5.52 -12.17 -17.02
C LEU A 15 6.64 -13.22 -16.88
N PRO A 16 7.90 -12.81 -16.87
CA PRO A 16 9.04 -13.71 -16.72
C PRO A 16 9.25 -14.16 -15.26
N ILE A 17 8.27 -14.86 -14.69
CA ILE A 17 8.24 -15.26 -13.27
C ILE A 17 8.29 -16.79 -13.15
N ILE A 18 9.03 -17.28 -12.16
CA ILE A 18 9.03 -18.67 -11.74
C ILE A 18 8.38 -18.74 -10.37
N PHE A 19 7.23 -19.40 -10.29
CA PHE A 19 6.56 -19.68 -9.02
C PHE A 19 7.03 -21.03 -8.51
N THR A 20 7.65 -21.06 -7.34
CA THR A 20 8.07 -22.31 -6.67
C THR A 20 7.18 -22.56 -5.47
N VAL A 21 6.61 -23.75 -5.40
CA VAL A 21 5.81 -24.20 -4.26
C VAL A 21 6.57 -25.33 -3.57
N GLN A 22 7.07 -25.07 -2.37
CA GLN A 22 7.63 -26.12 -1.50
C GLN A 22 6.47 -26.86 -0.84
N ASN A 23 5.99 -27.90 -1.52
CA ASN A 23 4.92 -28.74 -0.97
C ASN A 23 5.49 -29.68 0.10
N ASN A 24 5.54 -29.20 1.33
CA ASN A 24 6.13 -29.86 2.48
C ASN A 24 5.15 -30.79 3.22
N GLN A 25 4.02 -31.14 2.63
CA GLN A 25 2.95 -32.05 3.03
C GLN A 25 2.03 -31.55 4.14
N PHE A 26 2.38 -30.49 4.87
CA PHE A 26 1.59 -30.01 6.01
C PHE A 26 1.51 -28.47 6.06
N ALA A 27 0.30 -27.95 6.24
CA ALA A 27 0.06 -26.57 6.66
C ALA A 27 -0.08 -26.53 8.18
N TYR A 28 0.99 -26.24 8.91
CA TYR A 28 1.13 -26.50 10.35
C TYR A 28 0.86 -27.99 10.64
N SER A 29 -0.33 -28.32 11.18
CA SER A 29 -0.76 -29.70 11.50
C SER A 29 -1.72 -30.30 10.48
N SER A 30 -2.24 -29.52 9.54
CA SER A 30 -3.21 -29.95 8.53
C SER A 30 -2.49 -30.60 7.34
N PRO A 31 -2.80 -31.87 7.00
CA PRO A 31 -2.21 -32.52 5.84
C PRO A 31 -2.81 -32.01 4.53
N ASN A 32 -2.10 -32.20 3.43
CA ASN A 32 -2.47 -31.70 2.09
C ASN A 32 -3.91 -32.07 1.67
N GLU A 33 -4.41 -33.24 2.06
CA GLU A 33 -5.74 -33.72 1.71
C GLU A 33 -6.85 -32.83 2.28
N THR A 34 -6.56 -32.06 3.32
CA THR A 34 -7.50 -31.09 3.90
C THR A 34 -7.32 -29.67 3.35
N GLU A 35 -6.22 -29.41 2.65
CA GLU A 35 -5.86 -28.08 2.13
C GLU A 35 -6.16 -27.93 0.63
N PHE A 36 -6.09 -29.01 -0.14
CA PHE A 36 -6.21 -28.97 -1.60
C PHE A 36 -7.35 -29.88 -2.10
N GLY A 37 -8.16 -29.36 -3.01
CA GLY A 37 -9.16 -30.13 -3.74
C GLY A 37 -8.59 -30.92 -4.94
N THR A 38 -7.33 -30.66 -5.32
CA THR A 38 -6.60 -31.38 -6.37
C THR A 38 -5.45 -32.17 -5.75
N PRO A 39 -4.99 -33.27 -6.37
CA PRO A 39 -3.86 -34.05 -5.85
C PRO A 39 -2.58 -33.22 -5.67
N ASN A 40 -2.34 -32.28 -6.60
CA ASN A 40 -1.14 -31.46 -6.61
C ASN A 40 -1.48 -29.97 -6.76
N VAL A 41 -0.65 -29.10 -6.23
CA VAL A 41 -0.78 -27.64 -6.40
C VAL A 41 -0.52 -27.24 -7.86
N ALA A 42 0.43 -27.92 -8.53
CA ALA A 42 0.76 -27.70 -9.93
C ALA A 42 -0.41 -27.91 -10.90
N ASP A 43 -1.39 -28.75 -10.55
CA ASP A 43 -2.59 -28.99 -11.38
C ASP A 43 -3.39 -27.69 -11.63
N ARG A 44 -3.23 -26.68 -10.77
CA ARG A 44 -3.87 -25.37 -10.90
C ARG A 44 -3.29 -24.53 -12.05
N GLY A 45 -2.05 -24.81 -12.48
CA GLY A 45 -1.40 -24.08 -13.58
C GLY A 45 -2.21 -24.09 -14.87
N LEU A 46 -2.89 -25.21 -15.16
CA LEU A 46 -3.78 -25.32 -16.31
C LEU A 46 -4.90 -24.27 -16.29
N GLY A 47 -5.46 -23.99 -15.12
CA GLY A 47 -6.54 -22.99 -14.95
C GLY A 47 -6.07 -21.55 -15.21
N TYR A 48 -4.79 -21.28 -15.11
CA TYR A 48 -4.18 -19.95 -15.37
C TYR A 48 -3.51 -19.87 -16.75
N GLY A 49 -3.55 -20.95 -17.54
CA GLY A 49 -2.89 -20.99 -18.84
C GLY A 49 -1.36 -20.95 -18.79
N ILE A 50 -0.76 -21.39 -17.69
CA ILE A 50 0.70 -21.42 -17.49
C ILE A 50 1.23 -22.85 -17.44
N GLU A 51 2.49 -23.02 -17.85
CA GLU A 51 3.19 -24.30 -17.69
C GLU A 51 3.40 -24.61 -16.21
N SER A 52 3.13 -25.85 -15.82
CA SER A 52 3.40 -26.34 -14.48
C SER A 52 4.10 -27.68 -14.51
N VAL A 53 5.00 -27.91 -13.55
CA VAL A 53 5.75 -29.16 -13.39
C VAL A 53 5.76 -29.57 -11.91
N ILE A 54 5.78 -30.87 -11.69
CA ILE A 54 5.94 -31.48 -10.35
C ILE A 54 7.29 -32.19 -10.37
N ILE A 55 8.11 -31.95 -9.36
CA ILE A 55 9.43 -32.54 -9.23
C ILE A 55 9.67 -33.07 -7.80
N ASP A 56 10.62 -33.98 -7.67
CA ASP A 56 11.15 -34.37 -6.37
C ASP A 56 12.00 -33.22 -5.80
N GLY A 57 11.43 -32.49 -4.81
CA GLY A 57 12.08 -31.35 -4.16
C GLY A 57 13.31 -31.73 -3.32
N ASN A 58 13.49 -33.04 -3.03
CA ASN A 58 14.64 -33.58 -2.34
C ASN A 58 15.74 -34.10 -3.29
N ASN A 59 15.56 -33.93 -4.62
CA ASN A 59 16.56 -34.22 -5.63
C ASN A 59 17.17 -32.92 -6.19
N ILE A 60 18.36 -32.57 -5.74
CA ILE A 60 19.01 -31.31 -6.12
C ILE A 60 19.20 -31.18 -7.65
N TYR A 61 19.46 -32.28 -8.35
CA TYR A 61 19.64 -32.26 -9.81
C TYR A 61 18.34 -31.97 -10.56
N GLU A 62 17.20 -32.51 -10.09
CA GLU A 62 15.88 -32.16 -10.65
C GLU A 62 15.53 -30.71 -10.40
N VAL A 63 15.80 -30.21 -9.18
CA VAL A 63 15.59 -28.79 -8.83
C VAL A 63 16.40 -27.89 -9.74
N ILE A 64 17.71 -28.10 -9.86
CA ILE A 64 18.60 -27.30 -10.72
C ILE A 64 18.12 -27.32 -12.17
N ASN A 65 17.84 -28.51 -12.72
CA ASN A 65 17.44 -28.66 -14.13
C ASN A 65 16.10 -27.98 -14.42
N SER A 66 15.12 -28.11 -13.52
CA SER A 66 13.80 -27.47 -13.67
C SER A 66 13.88 -25.95 -13.54
N MET A 67 14.68 -25.45 -12.61
CA MET A 67 14.93 -24.01 -12.47
C MET A 67 15.65 -23.43 -13.69
N HIS A 68 16.64 -24.13 -14.26
CA HIS A 68 17.30 -23.69 -15.48
C HIS A 68 16.32 -23.60 -16.66
N LYS A 69 15.51 -24.62 -16.90
CA LYS A 69 14.50 -24.63 -17.98
C LYS A 69 13.48 -23.50 -17.81
N ALA A 70 12.95 -23.32 -16.60
CA ALA A 70 12.00 -22.26 -16.32
C ALA A 70 12.63 -20.87 -16.50
N ARG A 71 13.90 -20.68 -16.10
CA ARG A 71 14.63 -19.42 -16.29
C ARG A 71 14.88 -19.14 -17.78
N GLU A 72 15.32 -20.13 -18.56
CA GLU A 72 15.52 -19.98 -20.01
C GLU A 72 14.21 -19.58 -20.70
N LYS A 73 13.09 -20.25 -20.35
CA LYS A 73 11.76 -19.92 -20.85
C LYS A 73 11.37 -18.48 -20.49
N ALA A 74 11.47 -18.10 -19.22
CA ALA A 74 11.12 -16.77 -18.76
C ALA A 74 11.94 -15.67 -19.43
N SER A 75 13.28 -15.86 -19.53
CA SER A 75 14.18 -14.89 -20.15
C SER A 75 14.06 -14.80 -21.68
N SER A 76 13.51 -15.81 -22.33
CA SER A 76 13.20 -15.79 -23.78
C SER A 76 11.80 -15.28 -24.11
N GLY A 77 11.04 -14.80 -23.12
CA GLY A 77 9.67 -14.30 -23.31
C GLY A 77 8.60 -15.40 -23.35
N GLY A 78 8.94 -16.62 -22.90
CA GLY A 78 8.01 -17.75 -22.84
C GLY A 78 7.01 -17.73 -21.67
N GLY A 79 7.04 -16.68 -20.84
CA GLY A 79 6.10 -16.47 -19.75
C GLY A 79 6.42 -17.26 -18.47
N PRO A 80 5.46 -17.29 -17.52
CA PRO A 80 5.67 -17.86 -16.20
C PRO A 80 5.68 -19.40 -16.21
N THR A 81 6.30 -19.97 -15.17
CA THR A 81 6.26 -21.41 -14.89
C THR A 81 5.95 -21.63 -13.40
N LEU A 82 5.06 -22.58 -13.10
CA LEU A 82 4.77 -23.05 -11.76
C LEU A 82 5.51 -24.36 -11.50
N ILE A 83 6.40 -24.40 -10.51
CA ILE A 83 7.16 -25.59 -10.12
C ILE A 83 6.71 -26.02 -8.74
N GLU A 84 6.11 -27.21 -8.62
CA GLU A 84 5.81 -27.84 -7.34
C GLU A 84 6.97 -28.76 -6.96
N LEU A 85 7.62 -28.38 -5.84
CA LEU A 85 8.71 -29.16 -5.24
C LEU A 85 8.09 -30.01 -4.14
N VAL A 86 7.90 -31.32 -4.42
CA VAL A 86 7.38 -32.27 -3.44
C VAL A 86 8.50 -32.58 -2.45
N THR A 87 8.32 -32.19 -1.21
CA THR A 87 9.30 -32.30 -0.12
C THR A 87 8.60 -32.56 1.21
N PHE A 88 9.31 -32.45 2.30
CA PHE A 88 8.78 -32.66 3.64
C PHE A 88 9.42 -31.73 4.66
N ARG A 89 8.63 -31.21 5.59
CA ARG A 89 9.10 -30.48 6.76
C ARG A 89 9.47 -31.45 7.87
N HIS A 90 10.77 -31.68 8.08
CA HIS A 90 11.30 -32.66 9.03
C HIS A 90 10.98 -32.35 10.50
N TYR A 91 10.89 -31.07 10.84
CA TYR A 91 10.63 -30.58 12.21
C TYR A 91 9.26 -29.93 12.30
N GLY A 92 8.85 -29.58 13.51
CA GLY A 92 7.61 -28.83 13.75
C GLY A 92 7.58 -27.48 13.06
N HIS A 93 6.40 -26.89 12.97
CA HIS A 93 6.18 -25.58 12.34
C HIS A 93 6.92 -24.45 13.07
N ALA A 94 7.05 -24.56 14.39
CA ALA A 94 7.75 -23.62 15.26
C ALA A 94 8.62 -24.38 16.27
N GLY A 95 9.56 -23.69 16.93
CA GLY A 95 10.50 -24.31 17.85
C GLY A 95 9.89 -25.06 19.03
N HIS A 96 8.64 -24.76 19.38
CA HIS A 96 7.87 -25.44 20.43
C HIS A 96 6.94 -26.55 19.92
N ASP A 97 6.88 -26.74 18.60
CA ASP A 97 6.00 -27.74 17.97
C ASP A 97 6.71 -29.09 17.84
N PRO A 98 6.30 -30.12 18.59
CA PRO A 98 6.94 -31.44 18.54
C PRO A 98 6.54 -32.27 17.31
N ALA A 99 5.64 -31.76 16.46
CA ALA A 99 5.11 -32.42 15.26
C ALA A 99 4.49 -33.83 15.54
N GLU A 100 3.81 -34.00 16.67
CA GLU A 100 3.17 -35.29 17.05
C GLU A 100 2.03 -35.69 16.10
N TYR A 101 1.50 -34.76 15.32
CA TYR A 101 0.48 -34.99 14.29
C TYR A 101 1.01 -35.72 13.06
N VAL A 102 2.33 -35.88 12.93
CA VAL A 102 2.95 -36.66 11.84
C VAL A 102 3.12 -38.10 12.29
N GLY A 103 2.48 -39.04 11.60
CA GLY A 103 2.65 -40.46 11.87
C GLY A 103 4.07 -40.96 11.59
N ASP A 104 4.50 -41.97 12.37
CA ASP A 104 5.88 -42.49 12.28
C ASP A 104 6.24 -43.02 10.89
N GLU A 105 5.34 -43.73 10.22
CA GLU A 105 5.55 -44.23 8.86
C GLU A 105 5.82 -43.12 7.86
N VAL A 106 5.12 -42.01 7.96
CA VAL A 106 5.32 -40.83 7.11
C VAL A 106 6.67 -40.19 7.39
N ARG A 107 7.02 -40.08 8.66
CA ARG A 107 8.30 -39.52 9.11
C ARG A 107 9.46 -40.39 8.60
N GLU A 108 9.44 -41.67 8.80
CA GLU A 108 10.47 -42.63 8.34
C GLU A 108 10.63 -42.54 6.80
N PHE A 109 9.50 -42.58 6.06
CA PHE A 109 9.52 -42.45 4.60
C PHE A 109 10.26 -41.22 4.11
N TRP A 110 10.08 -40.09 4.76
CA TRP A 110 10.71 -38.83 4.37
C TRP A 110 12.13 -38.66 4.90
N MET A 111 12.45 -39.20 6.08
CA MET A 111 13.82 -39.23 6.62
C MET A 111 14.76 -40.03 5.71
N ASP A 112 14.31 -41.16 5.16
CA ASP A 112 15.07 -41.93 4.17
C ASP A 112 15.32 -41.16 2.85
N ARG A 113 14.61 -40.04 2.66
CA ARG A 113 14.71 -39.17 1.49
C ARG A 113 15.27 -37.80 1.81
N ASP A 114 16.01 -37.67 2.89
CA ASP A 114 16.68 -36.44 3.26
C ASP A 114 17.53 -35.92 2.08
N PRO A 115 17.34 -34.65 1.63
CA PRO A 115 18.05 -34.12 0.46
C PRO A 115 19.57 -34.03 0.67
N ILE A 116 20.03 -33.80 1.91
CA ILE A 116 21.47 -33.71 2.24
C ILE A 116 22.11 -35.09 2.10
N LEU A 117 21.56 -36.10 2.78
CA LEU A 117 22.09 -37.46 2.74
C LEU A 117 22.08 -38.04 1.32
N ARG A 118 21.05 -37.78 0.54
CA ARG A 118 20.95 -38.22 -0.86
C ARG A 118 22.00 -37.53 -1.74
N PHE A 119 22.31 -36.27 -1.47
CA PHE A 119 23.32 -35.54 -2.24
C PHE A 119 24.73 -36.00 -1.85
N GLU A 120 25.02 -36.18 -0.56
CA GLU A 120 26.28 -36.75 -0.08
C GLU A 120 26.57 -38.11 -0.71
N ASP A 121 25.58 -39.03 -0.72
CA ASP A 121 25.70 -40.35 -1.38
C ASP A 121 25.99 -40.22 -2.91
N SER A 122 25.36 -39.24 -3.57
CA SER A 122 25.67 -38.99 -5.00
C SER A 122 27.09 -38.51 -5.20
N LEU A 123 27.56 -37.57 -4.42
CA LEU A 123 28.93 -37.02 -4.53
C LEU A 123 29.98 -38.08 -4.22
N SER A 124 29.74 -38.95 -3.23
CA SER A 124 30.62 -40.09 -2.90
C SER A 124 30.69 -41.10 -4.03
N ARG A 125 29.54 -41.47 -4.62
CA ARG A 125 29.49 -42.39 -5.76
C ARG A 125 30.19 -41.84 -6.99
N GLU A 126 30.15 -40.54 -7.21
CA GLU A 126 30.86 -39.87 -8.30
C GLU A 126 32.35 -39.64 -8.00
N GLY A 127 32.80 -39.95 -6.80
CA GLY A 127 34.20 -39.75 -6.35
C GLY A 127 34.60 -38.30 -6.22
N LEU A 128 33.65 -37.41 -6.05
CA LEU A 128 33.88 -35.97 -5.91
C LEU A 128 34.17 -35.55 -4.48
N PHE A 129 33.61 -36.27 -3.51
CA PHE A 129 33.78 -36.03 -2.07
C PHE A 129 34.01 -37.35 -1.34
N THR A 130 34.82 -37.30 -0.29
CA THR A 130 35.06 -38.41 0.64
C THR A 130 34.33 -38.16 1.97
N ASP A 131 34.24 -39.18 2.82
CA ASP A 131 33.65 -39.02 4.17
C ASP A 131 34.41 -37.98 5.02
N ASP A 132 35.72 -37.89 4.85
CA ASP A 132 36.55 -36.87 5.53
C ASP A 132 36.21 -35.45 5.04
N ASP A 133 35.88 -35.26 3.76
CA ASP A 133 35.46 -33.97 3.22
C ASP A 133 34.13 -33.53 3.82
N PHE A 134 33.16 -34.44 3.92
CA PHE A 134 31.85 -34.12 4.57
C PHE A 134 31.99 -33.83 6.04
N THR A 135 32.81 -34.60 6.76
CA THR A 135 33.10 -34.37 8.19
C THR A 135 33.73 -32.98 8.39
N THR A 136 34.72 -32.63 7.57
CA THR A 136 35.39 -31.34 7.62
C THR A 136 34.42 -30.20 7.33
N LEU A 137 33.52 -30.35 6.35
CA LEU A 137 32.51 -29.35 6.02
C LEU A 137 31.49 -29.16 7.16
N ALA A 138 31.04 -30.27 7.76
CA ALA A 138 30.10 -30.22 8.88
C ALA A 138 30.69 -29.53 10.11
N GLU A 139 31.93 -29.86 10.48
CA GLU A 139 32.65 -29.21 11.58
C GLU A 139 32.84 -27.72 11.35
N LYS A 140 33.17 -27.31 10.13
CA LYS A 140 33.30 -25.90 9.75
C LYS A 140 31.97 -25.16 9.92
N ILE A 141 30.88 -25.70 9.38
CA ILE A 141 29.55 -25.08 9.47
C ILE A 141 29.11 -25.00 10.95
N GLU A 142 29.32 -26.06 11.74
CA GLU A 142 28.99 -26.03 13.16
C GLU A 142 29.77 -24.95 13.94
N SER A 143 31.06 -24.77 13.61
CA SER A 143 31.89 -23.69 14.22
C SER A 143 31.35 -22.31 13.84
N GLU A 144 31.04 -22.07 12.54
CA GLU A 144 30.48 -20.80 12.07
C GLU A 144 29.14 -20.46 12.74
N VAL A 145 28.24 -21.45 12.90
CA VAL A 145 26.97 -21.27 13.62
C VAL A 145 27.20 -20.94 15.08
N ARG A 146 28.10 -21.63 15.75
CA ARG A 146 28.44 -21.41 17.15
C ARG A 146 29.05 -20.01 17.39
N GLU A 147 29.98 -19.62 16.54
CA GLU A 147 30.60 -18.29 16.60
C GLU A 147 29.55 -17.17 16.39
N THR A 148 28.64 -17.36 15.43
CA THR A 148 27.53 -16.41 15.16
C THR A 148 26.57 -16.31 16.34
N LEU A 149 26.25 -17.44 17.00
CA LEU A 149 25.41 -17.44 18.20
C LEU A 149 26.08 -16.73 19.36
N GLU A 150 27.39 -16.94 19.59
CA GLU A 150 28.12 -16.25 20.64
C GLU A 150 28.26 -14.75 20.32
N TRP A 151 28.49 -14.38 19.07
CA TRP A 151 28.47 -12.98 18.66
C TRP A 151 27.09 -12.34 18.97
N ALA A 152 25.98 -12.95 18.54
CA ALA A 152 24.64 -12.42 18.78
C ALA A 152 24.29 -12.27 20.28
N LYS A 153 24.77 -13.18 21.14
CA LYS A 153 24.55 -13.10 22.59
C LYS A 153 25.32 -11.97 23.27
N ASN A 154 26.40 -11.50 22.66
CA ASN A 154 27.28 -10.45 23.23
C ASN A 154 26.97 -9.06 22.64
N GLU A 155 26.07 -8.95 21.69
CA GLU A 155 25.56 -7.66 21.21
C GLU A 155 24.68 -7.00 22.27
N ASP A 156 24.71 -5.67 22.31
CA ASP A 156 23.87 -4.87 23.19
C ASP A 156 22.39 -4.99 22.79
N ASP A 157 21.50 -4.91 23.75
CA ASP A 157 20.06 -4.80 23.49
C ASP A 157 19.75 -3.53 22.68
N PRO A 158 18.78 -3.56 21.76
CA PRO A 158 18.40 -2.38 21.00
C PRO A 158 17.87 -1.27 21.92
N ASN A 159 18.16 -0.02 21.55
CA ASN A 159 17.68 1.15 22.30
C ASN A 159 16.17 1.33 22.06
N PRO A 160 15.32 1.27 23.10
CA PRO A 160 13.87 1.43 22.94
C PRO A 160 13.43 2.77 22.31
N ASP A 161 14.25 3.84 22.45
CA ASP A 161 13.93 5.15 21.90
C ASP A 161 14.15 5.23 20.37
N GLU A 162 14.88 4.28 19.78
CA GLU A 162 15.12 4.22 18.33
C GLU A 162 13.94 3.61 17.57
N GLU A 163 13.16 2.72 18.19
CA GLU A 163 12.03 2.02 17.56
C GLU A 163 10.98 2.99 16.98
N ILE A 164 10.72 4.09 17.69
CA ILE A 164 9.72 5.10 17.29
C ILE A 164 10.21 5.92 16.09
N GLN A 165 11.51 6.03 15.87
CA GLN A 165 12.12 6.84 14.80
C GLN A 165 12.14 6.11 13.45
N ASP A 166 12.06 4.78 13.46
CA ASP A 166 12.25 3.93 12.27
C ASP A 166 10.95 3.56 11.55
N ILE A 167 9.83 4.24 11.83
CA ILE A 167 8.54 3.97 11.17
C ILE A 167 8.52 4.49 9.73
N PHE A 168 9.19 5.63 9.47
CA PHE A 168 9.23 6.27 8.16
C PHE A 168 10.65 6.48 7.67
N ALA A 169 10.89 6.11 6.41
CA ALA A 169 12.13 6.44 5.72
C ALA A 169 12.26 7.95 5.53
N THR A 170 13.47 8.45 5.76
CA THR A 170 13.78 9.88 5.56
C THR A 170 13.87 10.19 4.06
N ARG A 171 13.24 11.26 3.64
CA ARG A 171 13.30 11.74 2.27
C ARG A 171 14.68 12.27 1.92
N SER A 172 15.25 11.81 0.80
CA SER A 172 16.53 12.27 0.26
C SER A 172 16.37 13.13 -1.02
N ILE A 173 15.21 13.12 -1.65
CA ILE A 173 14.94 13.84 -2.91
C ILE A 173 14.65 15.32 -2.60
N PRO A 174 15.34 16.27 -3.25
CA PRO A 174 15.06 17.69 -3.08
C PRO A 174 13.64 18.07 -3.53
N VAL A 175 13.02 19.01 -2.83
CA VAL A 175 11.74 19.58 -3.25
C VAL A 175 11.93 20.31 -4.58
N PRO A 176 11.09 20.05 -5.61
CA PRO A 176 11.16 20.76 -6.88
C PRO A 176 11.00 22.27 -6.67
N LYS A 177 11.83 23.04 -7.34
CA LYS A 177 11.71 24.52 -7.35
C LYS A 177 10.90 24.95 -8.56
N ASN A 178 9.74 25.53 -8.31
CA ASN A 178 8.88 26.12 -9.33
C ASN A 178 8.56 27.57 -8.90
N ASP A 179 8.77 28.54 -9.77
CA ASP A 179 8.49 29.93 -9.48
C ASP A 179 7.01 30.33 -9.69
N GLY A 180 6.21 29.35 -10.18
CA GLY A 180 4.77 29.55 -10.40
C GLY A 180 4.43 30.53 -11.53
N SER A 181 5.39 30.94 -12.37
CA SER A 181 5.21 31.96 -13.39
C SER A 181 4.35 31.50 -14.56
N ASP A 182 4.38 30.21 -14.88
CA ASP A 182 3.56 29.60 -15.94
C ASP A 182 2.43 28.79 -15.31
N THR A 183 1.19 29.19 -15.56
CA THR A 183 -0.02 28.58 -14.96
C THR A 183 -1.04 28.19 -16.01
N LYS A 184 -1.96 27.33 -15.63
CA LYS A 184 -3.13 26.95 -16.42
C LYS A 184 -4.34 26.81 -15.51
N THR A 185 -5.48 27.35 -15.93
CA THR A 185 -6.75 27.11 -15.24
C THR A 185 -7.16 25.65 -15.38
N MET A 186 -7.25 24.92 -14.26
CA MET A 186 -7.61 23.51 -14.22
C MET A 186 -8.73 23.25 -13.22
N ASN A 187 -9.55 22.23 -13.48
CA ASN A 187 -10.37 21.60 -12.46
C ASN A 187 -9.53 20.55 -11.71
N PHE A 188 -10.11 19.92 -10.67
CA PHE A 188 -9.41 19.00 -9.79
C PHE A 188 -8.82 17.80 -10.56
N ILE A 189 -9.61 17.13 -11.41
CA ILE A 189 -9.12 15.95 -12.14
C ILE A 189 -8.10 16.31 -13.22
N GLU A 190 -8.22 17.48 -13.85
CA GLU A 190 -7.21 17.99 -14.79
C GLU A 190 -5.87 18.24 -14.09
N ALA A 191 -5.89 18.73 -12.86
CA ALA A 191 -4.69 18.92 -12.04
C ALA A 191 -4.03 17.58 -11.66
N ILE A 192 -4.82 16.57 -11.32
CA ILE A 192 -4.32 15.19 -11.11
C ILE A 192 -3.66 14.66 -12.39
N THR A 193 -4.36 14.71 -13.53
CA THR A 193 -3.82 14.23 -14.82
C THR A 193 -2.53 14.94 -15.18
N ASN A 194 -2.47 16.27 -14.98
CA ASN A 194 -1.27 17.06 -15.24
C ASN A 194 -0.12 16.68 -14.30
N GLY A 195 -0.39 16.48 -13.01
CA GLY A 195 0.62 16.03 -12.03
C GLY A 195 1.19 14.66 -12.39
N LEU A 196 0.34 13.70 -12.78
CA LEU A 196 0.76 12.37 -13.26
C LEU A 196 1.64 12.48 -14.51
N ASP A 197 1.22 13.28 -15.49
CA ASP A 197 1.96 13.49 -16.72
C ASP A 197 3.36 14.06 -16.48
N GLU A 198 3.44 15.10 -15.66
CA GLU A 198 4.72 15.74 -15.35
C GLU A 198 5.64 14.85 -14.52
N ALA A 199 5.12 14.11 -13.53
CA ALA A 199 5.91 13.16 -12.75
C ALA A 199 6.48 12.02 -13.62
N MET A 200 5.64 11.42 -14.47
CA MET A 200 6.06 10.37 -15.39
C MET A 200 7.04 10.89 -16.47
N GLY A 201 6.87 12.13 -16.92
CA GLY A 201 7.78 12.76 -17.88
C GLY A 201 9.15 13.07 -17.28
N ASN A 202 9.18 13.43 -16.00
CA ASN A 202 10.41 13.78 -15.29
C ASN A 202 11.21 12.56 -14.79
N ASN A 203 10.51 11.48 -14.41
CA ASN A 203 11.13 10.28 -13.85
C ASN A 203 10.64 9.01 -14.55
N LYS A 204 11.58 8.31 -15.20
CA LYS A 204 11.29 7.04 -15.93
C LYS A 204 10.92 5.86 -15.02
N ASP A 205 11.21 5.94 -13.73
CA ASP A 205 10.92 4.89 -12.76
C ASP A 205 9.50 5.01 -12.18
N VAL A 206 8.83 6.15 -12.41
CA VAL A 206 7.40 6.34 -12.11
C VAL A 206 6.55 5.63 -13.16
N PHE A 207 5.65 4.78 -12.76
CA PHE A 207 4.70 4.10 -13.64
C PHE A 207 3.36 3.90 -12.94
N MET A 208 2.31 3.63 -13.71
CA MET A 208 0.95 3.42 -13.20
C MET A 208 0.48 2.00 -13.44
N MET A 209 -0.31 1.49 -12.52
CA MET A 209 -1.04 0.24 -12.67
C MET A 209 -2.40 0.31 -11.98
N GLY A 210 -3.37 -0.40 -12.54
CA GLY A 210 -4.74 -0.44 -12.05
C GLY A 210 -5.69 -0.92 -13.14
N GLU A 211 -6.96 -1.00 -12.80
CA GLU A 211 -8.01 -1.48 -13.70
C GLU A 211 -8.49 -0.35 -14.62
N ASP A 212 -8.61 -0.63 -15.91
CA ASP A 212 -9.14 0.28 -16.94
C ASP A 212 -8.42 1.64 -17.06
N ILE A 213 -7.18 1.74 -16.57
CA ILE A 213 -6.41 3.00 -16.59
C ILE A 213 -5.70 3.27 -17.91
N GLY A 214 -5.53 2.25 -18.75
CA GLY A 214 -4.85 2.31 -20.03
C GLY A 214 -5.71 2.91 -21.14
N ALA A 215 -6.17 2.08 -22.07
CA ALA A 215 -6.93 2.54 -23.24
C ALA A 215 -8.29 3.18 -22.88
N PHE A 216 -8.91 2.77 -21.77
CA PHE A 216 -10.15 3.37 -21.27
C PHE A 216 -9.90 4.68 -20.50
N GLU A 217 -8.66 5.00 -20.13
CA GLU A 217 -8.24 6.26 -19.48
C GLU A 217 -8.82 6.47 -18.06
N GLY A 218 -9.12 5.38 -17.35
CA GLY A 218 -9.72 5.38 -16.01
C GLY A 218 -11.21 5.64 -15.96
N ALA A 219 -11.87 5.17 -14.91
CA ALA A 219 -13.33 5.32 -14.71
C ALA A 219 -13.76 6.80 -14.73
N PHE A 220 -12.95 7.69 -14.17
CA PHE A 220 -13.18 9.13 -14.12
C PHE A 220 -12.34 9.95 -15.10
N LYS A 221 -11.54 9.29 -15.96
CA LYS A 221 -10.63 9.91 -16.94
C LYS A 221 -9.45 10.65 -16.30
N ALA A 222 -8.98 10.19 -15.14
CA ALA A 222 -7.82 10.75 -14.48
C ALA A 222 -6.51 10.46 -15.21
N THR A 223 -6.46 9.38 -16.01
CA THR A 223 -5.29 8.94 -16.79
C THR A 223 -5.38 9.32 -18.27
N LYS A 224 -6.27 10.25 -18.60
CA LYS A 224 -6.53 10.65 -20.00
C LYS A 224 -5.25 11.03 -20.74
N GLY A 225 -4.99 10.39 -21.89
CA GLY A 225 -3.85 10.62 -22.78
C GLY A 225 -2.53 10.00 -22.29
N LEU A 226 -2.45 9.50 -21.04
CA LEU A 226 -1.19 8.99 -20.49
C LEU A 226 -0.78 7.67 -21.15
N HIS A 227 -1.72 6.78 -21.42
CA HIS A 227 -1.42 5.52 -22.09
C HIS A 227 -0.92 5.74 -23.53
N GLU A 228 -1.52 6.67 -24.28
CA GLU A 228 -1.05 7.04 -25.62
C GLU A 228 0.38 7.59 -25.57
N LYS A 229 0.68 8.42 -24.56
CA LYS A 229 1.99 9.08 -24.43
C LYS A 229 3.10 8.15 -23.93
N TYR A 230 2.82 7.28 -22.95
CA TYR A 230 3.85 6.49 -22.24
C TYR A 230 3.82 5.00 -22.56
N GLY A 231 2.78 4.50 -23.21
CA GLY A 231 2.60 3.11 -23.59
C GLY A 231 2.20 2.19 -22.43
N SER A 232 1.82 0.96 -22.78
CA SER A 232 1.38 -0.07 -21.83
C SER A 232 2.46 -0.52 -20.83
N GLY A 233 3.74 -0.29 -21.12
CA GLY A 233 4.84 -0.57 -20.19
C GLY A 233 4.94 0.42 -19.03
N ARG A 234 4.27 1.58 -19.10
CA ARG A 234 4.28 2.63 -18.08
C ARG A 234 2.88 2.96 -17.55
N VAL A 235 1.82 2.60 -18.27
CA VAL A 235 0.42 2.68 -17.85
C VAL A 235 -0.20 1.32 -18.09
N LEU A 236 -0.20 0.48 -17.06
CA LEU A 236 -0.57 -0.93 -17.10
C LEU A 236 -2.05 -1.12 -16.73
N ASP A 237 -2.85 -1.63 -17.65
CA ASP A 237 -4.14 -2.23 -17.29
C ASP A 237 -3.90 -3.57 -16.59
N THR A 238 -4.53 -3.78 -15.45
CA THR A 238 -4.46 -5.04 -14.70
C THR A 238 -5.77 -5.81 -14.81
N PRO A 239 -5.75 -7.14 -14.64
CA PRO A 239 -6.97 -7.86 -14.32
C PRO A 239 -7.61 -7.30 -13.03
N ILE A 240 -8.91 -7.61 -12.80
CA ILE A 240 -9.57 -7.36 -11.51
C ILE A 240 -8.95 -8.29 -10.46
N SER A 241 -7.95 -7.78 -9.75
CA SER A 241 -7.09 -8.54 -8.85
C SER A 241 -6.33 -7.59 -7.91
N GLU A 242 -7.06 -6.88 -7.05
CA GLU A 242 -6.53 -5.78 -6.24
C GLU A 242 -5.40 -6.23 -5.30
N GLY A 243 -5.49 -7.44 -4.74
CA GLY A 243 -4.42 -8.01 -3.93
C GLY A 243 -3.15 -8.28 -4.75
N ALA A 244 -3.27 -8.75 -5.99
CA ALA A 244 -2.12 -9.04 -6.84
C ALA A 244 -1.40 -7.78 -7.31
N PHE A 245 -2.12 -6.82 -7.90
CA PHE A 245 -1.45 -5.63 -8.41
C PHE A 245 -0.94 -4.71 -7.28
N MET A 246 -1.60 -4.70 -6.12
CA MET A 246 -1.07 -4.00 -4.95
C MET A 246 0.23 -4.64 -4.45
N GLY A 247 0.27 -5.97 -4.33
CA GLY A 247 1.49 -6.69 -3.98
C GLY A 247 2.60 -6.52 -5.02
N ALA A 248 2.26 -6.51 -6.31
CA ALA A 248 3.20 -6.23 -7.40
C ALA A 248 3.77 -4.81 -7.29
N ALA A 249 2.96 -3.82 -6.89
CA ALA A 249 3.43 -2.46 -6.63
C ALA A 249 4.42 -2.41 -5.47
N VAL A 250 4.14 -3.09 -4.35
CA VAL A 250 5.10 -3.21 -3.23
C VAL A 250 6.43 -3.80 -3.71
N GLY A 251 6.38 -4.91 -4.46
CA GLY A 251 7.57 -5.55 -5.01
C GLY A 251 8.34 -4.64 -5.98
N ALA A 252 7.65 -3.89 -6.84
CA ALA A 252 8.25 -2.93 -7.75
C ALA A 252 8.93 -1.76 -7.00
N ALA A 253 8.30 -1.25 -5.93
CA ALA A 253 8.87 -0.23 -5.07
C ALA A 253 10.16 -0.71 -4.39
N LEU A 254 10.16 -1.92 -3.85
CA LEU A 254 11.36 -2.55 -3.26
C LEU A 254 12.48 -2.76 -4.28
N TYR A 255 12.14 -2.89 -5.57
CA TYR A 255 13.08 -3.00 -6.68
C TYR A 255 13.56 -1.63 -7.23
N GLY A 256 13.13 -0.52 -6.62
CA GLY A 256 13.55 0.84 -6.97
C GLY A 256 12.69 1.53 -8.03
N LYS A 257 11.48 1.05 -8.26
CA LYS A 257 10.46 1.74 -9.05
C LYS A 257 9.55 2.58 -8.15
N ILE A 258 8.76 3.45 -8.77
CA ILE A 258 7.78 4.29 -8.07
C ILE A 258 6.41 4.04 -8.68
N PRO A 259 5.70 3.01 -8.21
CA PRO A 259 4.36 2.67 -8.68
C PRO A 259 3.32 3.66 -8.16
N ILE A 260 2.42 4.07 -9.04
CA ILE A 260 1.18 4.76 -8.73
C ILE A 260 0.05 3.78 -9.03
N VAL A 261 -0.61 3.31 -7.98
CA VAL A 261 -1.72 2.35 -8.10
C VAL A 261 -3.04 3.11 -8.08
N GLU A 262 -3.87 2.91 -9.11
CA GLU A 262 -5.23 3.42 -9.12
C GLU A 262 -6.22 2.33 -8.70
N LEU A 263 -6.98 2.58 -7.63
CA LEU A 263 -8.22 1.87 -7.34
C LEU A 263 -9.37 2.60 -8.03
N GLN A 264 -10.23 1.89 -8.75
CA GLN A 264 -11.38 2.51 -9.42
C GLN A 264 -12.30 3.26 -8.43
N PHE A 265 -12.41 2.71 -7.21
CA PHE A 265 -13.01 3.31 -6.01
C PHE A 265 -12.26 2.79 -4.80
N PHE A 266 -12.07 3.61 -3.78
CA PHE A 266 -11.47 3.14 -2.52
C PHE A 266 -12.33 2.11 -1.78
N ASP A 267 -13.60 1.95 -2.16
CA ASP A 267 -14.45 0.85 -1.71
C ASP A 267 -13.89 -0.53 -2.05
N PHE A 268 -13.04 -0.63 -3.09
CA PHE A 268 -12.35 -1.86 -3.51
C PHE A 268 -10.98 -2.05 -2.83
N LEU A 269 -10.69 -1.28 -1.80
CA LEU A 269 -9.49 -1.37 -0.98
C LEU A 269 -9.36 -2.72 -0.26
N TYR A 270 -10.49 -3.31 0.18
CA TYR A 270 -10.48 -4.44 1.10
C TYR A 270 -9.72 -5.67 0.60
N PRO A 271 -9.82 -6.11 -0.65
CA PRO A 271 -8.99 -7.21 -1.18
C PRO A 271 -7.49 -6.90 -1.18
N ALA A 272 -7.11 -5.63 -1.28
CA ALA A 272 -5.73 -5.15 -1.31
C ALA A 272 -5.17 -4.78 0.07
N LEU A 273 -6.02 -4.68 1.09
CA LEU A 273 -5.68 -4.11 2.40
C LEU A 273 -4.50 -4.84 3.07
N ASP A 274 -4.43 -6.16 2.93
CA ASP A 274 -3.31 -6.97 3.44
C ASP A 274 -1.96 -6.49 2.87
N GLN A 275 -1.89 -6.25 1.57
CA GLN A 275 -0.66 -5.80 0.91
C GLN A 275 -0.25 -4.38 1.33
N ILE A 276 -1.22 -3.53 1.68
CA ILE A 276 -0.98 -2.17 2.14
C ILE A 276 -0.53 -2.19 3.61
N THR A 277 -1.31 -2.84 4.50
CA THR A 277 -1.13 -2.73 5.95
C THR A 277 -0.13 -3.73 6.51
N THR A 278 0.03 -4.90 5.88
CA THR A 278 0.98 -5.93 6.32
C THR A 278 2.32 -5.79 5.62
N GLU A 279 2.33 -5.55 4.31
CA GLU A 279 3.57 -5.49 3.54
C GLU A 279 4.09 -4.04 3.41
N ALA A 280 3.39 -3.15 2.71
CA ALA A 280 3.88 -1.80 2.44
C ALA A 280 4.18 -1.00 3.72
N ALA A 281 3.25 -1.01 4.67
CA ALA A 281 3.35 -0.23 5.90
C ALA A 281 4.50 -0.67 6.83
N LYS A 282 4.80 -1.98 6.87
CA LYS A 282 5.73 -2.56 7.86
C LYS A 282 7.12 -2.84 7.30
N TYR A 283 7.29 -2.78 5.98
CA TYR A 283 8.52 -3.27 5.35
C TYR A 283 9.74 -2.43 5.71
N PHE A 284 9.56 -1.10 5.79
CA PHE A 284 10.66 -0.22 6.23
C PHE A 284 11.08 -0.51 7.67
N TRP A 285 10.14 -0.57 8.59
CA TRP A 285 10.42 -0.90 9.99
C TRP A 285 11.11 -2.27 10.15
N LYS A 286 10.63 -3.28 9.40
CA LYS A 286 11.16 -4.65 9.48
C LYS A 286 12.55 -4.80 8.86
N ALA A 287 12.83 -4.11 7.76
CA ALA A 287 13.99 -4.42 6.89
C ALA A 287 14.80 -3.19 6.47
N GLY A 288 14.46 -1.99 6.96
CA GLY A 288 15.15 -0.74 6.57
C GLY A 288 15.03 -0.39 5.09
N LYS A 289 14.07 -0.99 4.37
CA LYS A 289 13.86 -0.80 2.94
C LYS A 289 12.65 0.08 2.68
N PRO A 290 12.80 1.29 2.12
CA PRO A 290 11.69 2.16 1.79
C PRO A 290 10.78 1.53 0.72
N VAL A 291 9.48 1.87 0.80
CA VAL A 291 8.47 1.44 -0.17
C VAL A 291 7.81 2.68 -0.78
N PRO A 292 8.47 3.37 -1.72
CA PRO A 292 7.93 4.56 -2.38
C PRO A 292 6.80 4.17 -3.34
N MET A 293 5.56 4.29 -2.87
CA MET A 293 4.38 4.01 -3.69
C MET A 293 3.22 4.94 -3.35
N VAL A 294 2.39 5.21 -4.33
CA VAL A 294 1.15 5.97 -4.16
C VAL A 294 -0.04 5.08 -4.50
N VAL A 295 -1.01 5.00 -3.60
CA VAL A 295 -2.31 4.40 -3.89
C VAL A 295 -3.32 5.54 -3.97
N ARG A 296 -3.94 5.71 -5.13
CA ARG A 296 -4.90 6.79 -5.38
C ARG A 296 -6.24 6.27 -5.89
N GLY A 297 -7.27 7.04 -5.69
CA GLY A 297 -8.59 6.73 -6.21
C GLY A 297 -9.70 7.59 -5.62
N PRO A 298 -10.92 7.49 -6.20
CA PRO A 298 -12.07 8.25 -5.74
C PRO A 298 -12.60 7.75 -4.40
N THR A 299 -12.99 8.71 -3.55
CA THR A 299 -13.60 8.51 -2.23
C THR A 299 -14.87 9.37 -2.09
N GLY A 300 -15.56 9.21 -0.99
CA GLY A 300 -16.63 10.11 -0.54
C GLY A 300 -17.98 9.91 -1.22
N ALA A 301 -18.98 10.59 -0.71
CA ALA A 301 -20.36 10.59 -1.16
C ALA A 301 -20.69 11.72 -2.18
N GLY A 302 -21.97 12.05 -2.36
CA GLY A 302 -22.45 13.18 -3.15
C GLY A 302 -22.57 12.93 -4.65
N THR A 303 -22.51 11.67 -5.09
CA THR A 303 -22.66 11.26 -6.50
C THR A 303 -23.72 10.19 -6.70
N ARG A 304 -24.54 9.90 -5.71
CA ARG A 304 -25.63 8.90 -5.73
C ARG A 304 -25.16 7.49 -6.02
N SER A 305 -23.93 7.19 -5.59
CA SER A 305 -23.26 5.89 -5.84
C SER A 305 -23.58 4.84 -4.78
N GLY A 306 -24.25 5.22 -3.69
CA GLY A 306 -24.67 4.32 -2.61
C GLY A 306 -23.53 3.73 -1.79
N PRO A 307 -23.81 2.68 -0.99
CA PRO A 307 -22.89 2.22 0.06
C PRO A 307 -21.63 1.50 -0.45
N PHE A 308 -21.60 1.10 -1.72
CA PHE A 308 -20.50 0.32 -2.31
C PHE A 308 -19.51 1.15 -3.14
N HIS A 309 -19.74 2.48 -3.24
CA HIS A 309 -18.92 3.40 -4.03
C HIS A 309 -18.80 4.77 -3.37
N SER A 310 -18.88 4.84 -2.03
CA SER A 310 -18.91 6.12 -1.31
C SER A 310 -18.17 6.11 0.02
N ILE A 311 -17.17 5.25 0.15
CA ILE A 311 -16.39 5.13 1.38
C ILE A 311 -15.55 6.39 1.64
N SER A 312 -15.42 6.73 2.92
CA SER A 312 -14.44 7.67 3.48
C SER A 312 -13.45 6.86 4.33
N PRO A 313 -12.31 6.39 3.77
CA PRO A 313 -11.45 5.39 4.41
C PRO A 313 -10.36 5.99 5.29
N GLU A 314 -10.40 7.29 5.57
CA GLU A 314 -9.35 8.05 6.25
C GLU A 314 -8.93 7.40 7.57
N SER A 315 -9.89 7.09 8.43
CA SER A 315 -9.64 6.50 9.76
C SER A 315 -9.05 5.10 9.68
N LEU A 316 -9.54 4.28 8.73
CA LEU A 316 -9.03 2.94 8.51
C LEU A 316 -7.55 2.97 8.11
N LEU A 317 -7.19 3.88 7.22
CA LEU A 317 -5.83 4.00 6.68
C LEU A 317 -4.86 4.66 7.67
N ALA A 318 -5.28 5.76 8.30
CA ALA A 318 -4.45 6.49 9.25
C ALA A 318 -4.12 5.70 10.54
N HIS A 319 -4.92 4.67 10.85
CA HIS A 319 -4.67 3.80 12.00
C HIS A 319 -3.43 2.91 11.87
N HIS A 320 -2.86 2.76 10.66
CA HIS A 320 -1.74 1.86 10.41
C HIS A 320 -0.41 2.63 10.36
N PRO A 321 0.51 2.41 11.34
CA PRO A 321 1.85 2.98 11.30
C PRO A 321 2.59 2.62 10.01
N GLY A 322 3.34 3.57 9.44
CA GLY A 322 4.10 3.39 8.20
C GLY A 322 3.36 3.80 6.92
N ILE A 323 2.12 4.29 7.03
CA ILE A 323 1.32 4.81 5.91
C ILE A 323 1.10 6.31 6.11
N LYS A 324 1.25 7.10 5.06
CA LYS A 324 0.80 8.50 5.02
C LYS A 324 -0.54 8.60 4.30
N VAL A 325 -1.40 9.52 4.73
CA VAL A 325 -2.73 9.71 4.14
C VAL A 325 -2.95 11.18 3.83
N VAL A 326 -3.24 11.50 2.57
CA VAL A 326 -3.50 12.87 2.11
C VAL A 326 -4.85 12.96 1.41
N ALA A 327 -5.53 14.09 1.57
CA ALA A 327 -6.90 14.30 1.10
C ALA A 327 -7.10 15.75 0.62
N PRO A 328 -6.60 16.12 -0.57
CA PRO A 328 -6.69 17.48 -1.10
C PRO A 328 -8.12 17.94 -1.36
N ALA A 329 -8.34 19.26 -1.27
CA ALA A 329 -9.65 19.88 -1.44
C ALA A 329 -9.77 20.77 -2.68
N ASN A 330 -8.66 21.09 -3.35
CA ASN A 330 -8.64 21.99 -4.50
C ASN A 330 -7.59 21.55 -5.54
N PRO A 331 -7.63 22.06 -6.78
CA PRO A 331 -6.72 21.66 -7.87
C PRO A 331 -5.24 21.93 -7.60
N TYR A 332 -4.88 23.05 -6.95
CA TYR A 332 -3.50 23.36 -6.61
C TYR A 332 -2.91 22.32 -5.65
N ASP A 333 -3.63 22.05 -4.56
CA ASP A 333 -3.20 21.07 -3.57
C ASP A 333 -3.24 19.65 -4.13
N ALA A 334 -4.21 19.33 -4.99
CA ALA A 334 -4.30 18.02 -5.63
C ALA A 334 -3.03 17.69 -6.44
N LYS A 335 -2.56 18.60 -7.27
CA LYS A 335 -1.30 18.41 -8.01
C LYS A 335 -0.08 18.43 -7.08
N GLY A 336 0.01 19.43 -6.20
CA GLY A 336 1.19 19.60 -5.33
C GLY A 336 1.38 18.47 -4.33
N LEU A 337 0.30 17.98 -3.69
CA LEU A 337 0.34 16.81 -2.80
C LEU A 337 0.60 15.51 -3.58
N LEU A 338 0.09 15.37 -4.81
CA LEU A 338 0.38 14.21 -5.64
C LEU A 338 1.86 14.11 -5.98
N ILE A 339 2.49 15.22 -6.40
CA ILE A 339 3.94 15.25 -6.66
C ILE A 339 4.73 14.97 -5.36
N ALA A 340 4.32 15.54 -4.23
CA ALA A 340 4.93 15.26 -2.94
C ALA A 340 4.82 13.78 -2.56
N SER A 341 3.67 13.15 -2.82
CA SER A 341 3.41 11.73 -2.56
C SER A 341 4.27 10.82 -3.43
N ILE A 342 4.43 11.15 -4.73
CA ILE A 342 5.28 10.39 -5.66
C ILE A 342 6.77 10.47 -5.27
N ASN A 343 7.19 11.58 -4.69
CA ASN A 343 8.56 11.80 -4.23
C ASN A 343 8.80 11.37 -2.78
N ASP A 344 7.79 10.89 -2.08
CA ASP A 344 7.93 10.38 -0.71
C ASP A 344 8.49 8.94 -0.72
N PRO A 345 9.48 8.61 0.11
CA PRO A 345 10.02 7.25 0.17
C PRO A 345 9.10 6.23 0.86
N ASN A 346 7.96 6.68 1.40
CA ASN A 346 7.01 5.84 2.13
C ASN A 346 5.71 5.66 1.35
N PRO A 347 4.88 4.65 1.71
CA PRO A 347 3.57 4.48 1.13
C PRO A 347 2.65 5.68 1.43
N VAL A 348 2.03 6.24 0.40
CA VAL A 348 1.07 7.34 0.54
C VAL A 348 -0.28 6.95 -0.06
N MET A 349 -1.33 7.06 0.76
CA MET A 349 -2.72 6.92 0.33
C MET A 349 -3.23 8.29 -0.07
N PHE A 350 -3.55 8.47 -1.33
CA PHE A 350 -3.96 9.74 -1.92
C PHE A 350 -5.46 9.71 -2.22
N LEU A 351 -6.26 10.32 -1.35
CA LEU A 351 -7.72 10.25 -1.36
C LEU A 351 -8.31 11.38 -2.22
N GLU A 352 -9.07 11.02 -3.24
CA GLU A 352 -9.64 11.95 -4.22
C GLU A 352 -11.16 11.98 -4.07
N HIS A 353 -11.69 13.04 -3.46
CA HIS A 353 -13.13 13.14 -3.33
C HIS A 353 -13.80 13.37 -4.70
N LYS A 354 -14.54 12.37 -5.19
CA LYS A 354 -15.09 12.37 -6.55
C LYS A 354 -16.05 13.53 -6.88
N LYS A 355 -16.72 14.10 -5.87
CA LYS A 355 -17.55 15.30 -6.01
C LYS A 355 -16.73 16.53 -6.44
N LEU A 356 -15.44 16.57 -6.12
CA LEU A 356 -14.54 17.68 -6.46
C LEU A 356 -14.03 17.63 -7.90
N TYR A 357 -13.99 16.46 -8.54
CA TYR A 357 -13.34 16.23 -9.83
C TYR A 357 -13.67 17.27 -10.90
N ARG A 358 -14.95 17.62 -11.02
CA ARG A 358 -15.44 18.56 -12.04
C ARG A 358 -16.33 19.65 -11.47
N LYS A 359 -16.20 19.95 -10.15
CA LYS A 359 -16.95 21.06 -9.52
C LYS A 359 -16.53 22.37 -10.19
N PRO A 360 -17.43 23.10 -10.88
CA PRO A 360 -17.05 24.25 -11.70
C PRO A 360 -16.41 25.38 -10.87
N ASP A 361 -16.91 25.60 -9.67
CA ASP A 361 -16.49 26.70 -8.77
C ASP A 361 -15.11 26.46 -8.15
N LEU A 362 -14.52 25.26 -8.32
CA LEU A 362 -13.17 24.95 -7.85
C LEU A 362 -12.08 25.14 -8.91
N LYS A 363 -12.43 25.54 -10.14
CA LYS A 363 -11.41 25.83 -11.14
C LYS A 363 -10.51 26.97 -10.67
N MET A 364 -9.20 26.76 -10.79
CA MET A 364 -8.21 27.74 -10.39
C MET A 364 -6.94 27.66 -11.23
N GLU A 365 -6.10 28.69 -11.13
CA GLU A 365 -4.77 28.67 -11.72
C GLU A 365 -3.87 27.69 -11.00
N VAL A 366 -3.29 26.75 -11.75
CA VAL A 366 -2.37 25.73 -11.25
C VAL A 366 -1.04 25.89 -11.98
N PRO A 367 0.10 25.99 -11.26
CA PRO A 367 1.41 26.09 -11.89
C PRO A 367 1.70 24.88 -12.79
N LEU A 368 2.26 25.14 -13.97
CA LEU A 368 2.86 24.14 -14.82
C LEU A 368 4.28 23.81 -14.32
N GLY A 369 4.74 22.57 -14.59
CA GLY A 369 5.97 22.05 -14.01
C GLY A 369 5.79 21.52 -12.57
N LEU A 370 6.80 20.81 -12.10
CA LEU A 370 6.76 20.15 -10.78
C LEU A 370 6.82 21.17 -9.65
N TYR A 371 5.91 21.07 -8.72
CA TYR A 371 5.94 21.71 -7.41
C TYR A 371 5.31 20.79 -6.37
N GLU A 372 5.56 21.05 -5.10
CA GLU A 372 5.02 20.26 -4.01
C GLU A 372 4.27 21.12 -3.00
N VAL A 373 3.24 20.51 -2.44
CA VAL A 373 2.62 20.92 -1.19
C VAL A 373 3.10 19.97 -0.11
N GLU A 374 3.58 20.48 1.00
CA GLU A 374 4.19 19.70 2.06
C GLU A 374 3.16 18.81 2.74
N ILE A 375 3.45 17.50 2.80
CA ILE A 375 2.64 16.52 3.52
C ILE A 375 2.80 16.76 5.03
N GLY A 376 1.69 16.78 5.76
CA GLY A 376 1.67 17.06 7.21
C GLY A 376 1.57 18.56 7.53
N LYS A 377 1.27 19.41 6.53
CA LYS A 377 1.02 20.84 6.72
C LYS A 377 -0.39 21.24 6.26
N ALA A 378 -1.17 21.72 7.20
CA ALA A 378 -2.50 22.28 6.94
C ALA A 378 -2.43 23.66 6.29
N ASN A 379 -3.54 24.11 5.71
CA ASN A 379 -3.69 25.43 5.12
C ASN A 379 -4.82 26.19 5.81
N ILE A 380 -4.57 27.44 6.19
CA ILE A 380 -5.64 28.35 6.59
C ILE A 380 -6.33 28.84 5.31
N ALA A 381 -7.41 28.16 4.94
CA ALA A 381 -8.17 28.47 3.73
C ALA A 381 -8.96 29.77 3.83
N LYS A 382 -9.31 30.18 5.07
CA LYS A 382 -9.91 31.47 5.39
C LYS A 382 -9.52 31.87 6.81
N GLU A 383 -9.02 33.10 6.96
CA GLU A 383 -8.73 33.69 8.28
C GLU A 383 -10.01 34.00 9.05
N GLY A 384 -9.97 33.88 10.38
CA GLY A 384 -11.06 34.17 11.28
C GLY A 384 -10.61 34.35 12.73
N SER A 385 -11.51 34.84 13.61
CA SER A 385 -11.18 35.16 15.00
C SER A 385 -12.11 34.55 16.04
N ASP A 386 -13.30 34.04 15.66
CA ASP A 386 -14.33 33.66 16.62
C ASP A 386 -14.48 32.14 16.73
N VAL A 387 -14.30 31.40 15.65
CA VAL A 387 -14.44 29.95 15.59
C VAL A 387 -13.37 29.36 14.68
N THR A 388 -12.69 28.30 15.12
CA THR A 388 -11.89 27.42 14.29
C THR A 388 -12.78 26.33 13.71
N LEU A 389 -12.83 26.21 12.38
CA LEU A 389 -13.52 25.15 11.65
C LEU A 389 -12.52 24.31 10.88
N VAL A 390 -12.28 23.07 11.33
CA VAL A 390 -11.36 22.14 10.69
C VAL A 390 -12.14 21.24 9.73
N ALA A 391 -11.66 21.13 8.50
CA ALA A 391 -12.23 20.28 7.46
C ALA A 391 -11.14 19.73 6.53
N TRP A 392 -11.48 18.77 5.67
CA TRP A 392 -10.61 18.23 4.64
C TRP A 392 -11.39 17.74 3.43
N SER A 393 -10.70 17.56 2.33
CA SER A 393 -11.27 16.96 1.11
C SER A 393 -12.59 17.61 0.69
N GLY A 394 -13.64 16.82 0.43
CA GLY A 394 -14.96 17.30 0.00
C GLY A 394 -15.66 18.25 0.97
N MET A 395 -15.25 18.27 2.25
CA MET A 395 -15.88 19.12 3.25
C MET A 395 -15.30 20.55 3.33
N VAL A 396 -14.13 20.80 2.74
CA VAL A 396 -13.55 22.17 2.74
C VAL A 396 -14.43 23.18 2.01
N PRO A 397 -14.94 22.93 0.78
CA PRO A 397 -15.90 23.83 0.15
C PRO A 397 -17.14 24.10 1.01
N THR A 398 -17.69 23.09 1.66
CA THR A 398 -18.84 23.23 2.56
C THR A 398 -18.50 24.10 3.78
N ALA A 399 -17.31 23.93 4.36
CA ALA A 399 -16.81 24.76 5.46
C ALA A 399 -16.67 26.22 5.04
N LEU A 400 -16.16 26.50 3.84
CA LEU A 400 -16.02 27.85 3.30
C LEU A 400 -17.39 28.51 3.03
N GLU A 401 -18.36 27.76 2.52
CA GLU A 401 -19.75 28.23 2.32
C GLU A 401 -20.43 28.57 3.66
N ALA A 402 -20.26 27.70 4.68
CA ALA A 402 -20.75 27.96 6.04
C ALA A 402 -20.10 29.22 6.64
N ALA A 403 -18.77 29.36 6.52
CA ALA A 403 -18.05 30.51 7.01
C ALA A 403 -18.45 31.83 6.30
N ALA A 404 -18.79 31.76 5.01
CA ALA A 404 -19.32 32.91 4.27
C ALA A 404 -20.73 33.29 4.75
N THR A 405 -21.57 32.32 5.06
CA THR A 405 -22.92 32.55 5.60
C THR A 405 -22.85 33.20 6.98
N LEU A 406 -22.02 32.67 7.89
CA LEU A 406 -21.83 33.18 9.24
C LEU A 406 -21.24 34.60 9.29
N SER A 407 -20.45 34.97 8.30
CA SER A 407 -19.94 36.34 8.16
C SER A 407 -21.07 37.39 8.04
N ASN A 408 -22.25 37.01 7.52
CA ASN A 408 -23.42 37.88 7.46
C ASN A 408 -24.09 38.09 8.85
N GLU A 409 -23.70 37.28 9.82
CA GLU A 409 -24.15 37.33 11.22
C GLU A 409 -23.04 37.87 12.15
N ASP A 410 -22.03 38.51 11.57
CA ASP A 410 -20.85 39.06 12.25
C ASP A 410 -20.01 37.99 13.00
N ILE A 411 -20.05 36.72 12.56
CA ILE A 411 -19.24 35.63 13.11
C ILE A 411 -18.06 35.36 12.17
N SER A 412 -16.85 35.53 12.69
CA SER A 412 -15.58 35.37 11.94
C SER A 412 -15.03 33.97 12.11
N VAL A 413 -15.21 33.10 11.10
CA VAL A 413 -14.77 31.69 11.11
C VAL A 413 -13.42 31.55 10.43
N GLU A 414 -12.44 30.97 11.13
CA GLU A 414 -11.19 30.50 10.55
C GLU A 414 -11.37 29.08 10.02
N VAL A 415 -11.18 28.88 8.72
CA VAL A 415 -11.30 27.56 8.09
C VAL A 415 -9.92 26.98 7.87
N ILE A 416 -9.66 25.82 8.46
CA ILE A 416 -8.43 25.03 8.26
C ILE A 416 -8.74 23.85 7.34
N ASP A 417 -8.04 23.80 6.20
CA ASP A 417 -7.95 22.63 5.34
C ASP A 417 -6.77 21.77 5.77
N LEU A 418 -7.03 20.58 6.29
CA LEU A 418 -5.99 19.68 6.79
C LEU A 418 -5.02 19.23 5.72
N ARG A 419 -5.46 19.03 4.46
CA ARG A 419 -4.63 18.48 3.38
C ARG A 419 -4.11 17.07 3.66
N SER A 420 -3.54 16.86 4.86
CA SER A 420 -2.98 15.59 5.32
C SER A 420 -3.75 15.09 6.53
N ILE A 421 -4.23 13.87 6.42
CA ILE A 421 -4.91 13.16 7.52
C ILE A 421 -3.87 12.52 8.45
N PHE A 422 -2.79 11.97 7.85
CA PHE A 422 -1.64 11.50 8.61
C PHE A 422 -0.34 11.70 7.79
N PRO A 423 0.69 12.32 8.37
CA PRO A 423 0.68 13.01 9.68
C PRO A 423 -0.24 14.23 9.68
N ILE A 424 -0.85 14.51 10.84
CA ILE A 424 -1.74 15.65 11.05
C ILE A 424 -0.95 16.86 11.54
N ASP A 425 -1.32 18.08 11.09
CA ASP A 425 -0.72 19.35 11.56
C ASP A 425 -1.39 19.83 12.85
N GLU A 426 -1.06 19.19 13.97
CA GLU A 426 -1.58 19.56 15.28
C GLU A 426 -1.25 21.02 15.64
N GLU A 427 -0.05 21.50 15.28
CA GLU A 427 0.43 22.84 15.61
C GLU A 427 -0.48 23.92 15.03
N THR A 428 -0.86 23.80 13.75
CA THR A 428 -1.78 24.76 13.11
C THR A 428 -3.15 24.75 13.76
N ILE A 429 -3.69 23.57 14.07
CA ILE A 429 -4.99 23.44 14.75
C ILE A 429 -4.94 24.08 16.14
N LEU A 430 -3.94 23.75 16.96
CA LEU A 430 -3.82 24.27 18.32
C LEU A 430 -3.65 25.79 18.35
N LYS A 431 -2.83 26.36 17.45
CA LYS A 431 -2.68 27.82 17.32
C LYS A 431 -3.99 28.54 16.95
N SER A 432 -4.76 27.93 16.06
CA SER A 432 -6.07 28.46 15.68
C SER A 432 -7.06 28.41 16.85
N VAL A 433 -7.09 27.27 17.56
CA VAL A 433 -7.94 27.12 18.75
C VAL A 433 -7.53 28.09 19.86
N GLU A 434 -6.23 28.32 20.07
CA GLU A 434 -5.74 29.33 21.02
C GLU A 434 -6.26 30.75 20.68
N LYS A 435 -6.34 31.08 19.36
CA LYS A 435 -6.85 32.36 18.89
C LYS A 435 -8.36 32.51 19.03
N THR A 436 -9.13 31.47 18.74
CA THR A 436 -10.59 31.52 18.61
C THR A 436 -11.35 31.01 19.81
N SER A 437 -10.72 30.23 20.69
CA SER A 437 -11.29 29.53 21.86
C SER A 437 -12.47 28.59 21.55
N ASN A 438 -12.80 28.36 20.27
CA ASN A 438 -13.93 27.54 19.81
C ASN A 438 -13.52 26.62 18.68
N LEU A 439 -13.84 25.32 18.76
CA LEU A 439 -13.52 24.35 17.76
C LEU A 439 -14.76 23.62 17.23
N VAL A 440 -14.92 23.66 15.92
CA VAL A 440 -15.84 22.82 15.14
C VAL A 440 -15.02 21.96 14.20
N ILE A 441 -15.35 20.68 14.10
CA ILE A 441 -14.71 19.74 13.18
C ILE A 441 -15.79 19.19 12.23
N LEU A 442 -15.59 19.37 10.94
CA LEU A 442 -16.53 18.95 9.89
C LEU A 442 -15.92 17.80 9.08
N GLN A 443 -16.57 16.64 9.10
CA GLN A 443 -16.18 15.49 8.29
C GLN A 443 -17.39 14.81 7.66
N GLU A 444 -17.18 14.13 6.53
CA GLU A 444 -18.22 13.36 5.84
C GLU A 444 -18.46 11.98 6.49
N ASP A 445 -17.45 11.40 7.10
CA ASP A 445 -17.50 10.06 7.69
C ASP A 445 -18.35 10.00 8.98
N VAL A 446 -18.61 8.77 9.44
CA VAL A 446 -19.35 8.48 10.70
C VAL A 446 -18.58 8.99 11.94
N PRO A 447 -19.27 9.27 13.05
CA PRO A 447 -18.63 9.89 14.23
C PRO A 447 -17.74 8.92 15.04
N PHE A 448 -17.95 7.61 14.91
CA PHE A 448 -17.27 6.62 15.76
C PHE A 448 -15.88 6.28 15.21
N SER A 449 -14.83 6.34 16.08
CA SER A 449 -13.43 6.07 15.73
C SER A 449 -12.95 6.86 14.49
N SER A 450 -13.36 8.12 14.39
CA SER A 450 -13.12 8.96 13.24
C SER A 450 -11.96 9.94 13.43
N ILE A 451 -11.47 10.53 12.35
CA ILE A 451 -10.46 11.59 12.40
C ILE A 451 -10.93 12.79 13.24
N ALA A 452 -12.23 13.14 13.15
CA ALA A 452 -12.78 14.18 14.03
C ALA A 452 -12.70 13.82 15.52
N SER A 453 -12.80 12.54 15.86
CA SER A 453 -12.63 12.08 17.24
C SER A 453 -11.17 12.16 17.69
N GLU A 454 -10.20 11.87 16.81
CA GLU A 454 -8.78 12.03 17.07
C GLU A 454 -8.40 13.50 17.29
N ILE A 455 -8.84 14.39 16.40
CA ILE A 455 -8.64 15.84 16.56
C ILE A 455 -9.24 16.35 17.87
N SER A 456 -10.46 15.93 18.18
CA SER A 456 -11.12 16.29 19.45
C SER A 456 -10.32 15.79 20.65
N SER A 457 -9.73 14.60 20.58
CA SER A 457 -8.95 14.01 21.66
C SER A 457 -7.67 14.79 21.92
N PHE A 458 -6.82 15.03 20.90
CA PHE A 458 -5.56 15.74 21.13
C PHE A 458 -5.77 17.22 21.49
N VAL A 459 -6.82 17.89 20.98
CA VAL A 459 -7.14 19.27 21.38
C VAL A 459 -7.63 19.30 22.82
N ALA A 460 -8.43 18.31 23.25
CA ALA A 460 -8.83 18.20 24.64
C ALA A 460 -7.65 17.92 25.60
N ASP A 461 -6.62 17.19 25.14
CA ASP A 461 -5.42 16.91 25.91
C ASP A 461 -4.46 18.12 25.97
N LYS A 462 -4.14 18.71 24.82
CA LYS A 462 -3.09 19.74 24.68
C LYS A 462 -3.62 21.18 24.76
N GLY A 463 -4.89 21.40 24.39
CA GLY A 463 -5.52 22.72 24.26
C GLY A 463 -6.73 22.94 25.18
N PHE A 464 -6.99 22.08 26.16
CA PHE A 464 -8.18 22.14 27.02
C PHE A 464 -8.45 23.54 27.65
N TRP A 465 -7.41 24.16 28.17
CA TRP A 465 -7.52 25.44 28.87
C TRP A 465 -7.69 26.66 27.98
N THR A 466 -7.64 26.45 26.64
CA THR A 466 -7.91 27.53 25.66
C THR A 466 -9.33 27.49 25.11
N LEU A 467 -10.11 26.46 25.45
CA LEU A 467 -11.49 26.29 24.99
C LEU A 467 -12.49 26.98 25.91
N ASP A 468 -13.38 27.79 25.33
CA ASP A 468 -14.51 28.39 26.01
C ASP A 468 -15.78 27.52 25.95
N ASN A 469 -15.87 26.63 24.93
CA ASN A 469 -17.02 25.79 24.67
C ASN A 469 -16.61 24.34 24.39
N PRO A 470 -17.52 23.36 24.53
CA PRO A 470 -17.29 22.00 24.12
C PRO A 470 -16.96 21.91 22.60
N ILE A 471 -16.05 21.00 22.24
CA ILE A 471 -15.72 20.75 20.85
C ILE A 471 -16.93 20.16 20.11
N LEU A 472 -17.34 20.79 19.01
CA LEU A 472 -18.45 20.34 18.19
C LEU A 472 -17.92 19.52 17.01
N LYS A 473 -18.45 18.30 16.86
CA LYS A 473 -18.22 17.47 15.67
C LYS A 473 -19.46 17.43 14.80
N VAL A 474 -19.36 17.88 13.57
CA VAL A 474 -20.39 17.77 12.54
C VAL A 474 -19.99 16.62 11.62
N THR A 475 -20.76 15.56 11.61
CA THR A 475 -20.43 14.28 10.95
C THR A 475 -21.67 13.70 10.30
N SER A 476 -21.50 12.75 9.37
CA SER A 476 -22.61 11.93 8.92
C SER A 476 -23.20 11.10 10.07
N PRO A 477 -24.50 10.73 10.02
CA PRO A 477 -25.06 9.75 10.94
C PRO A 477 -24.32 8.41 10.85
N ASN A 478 -24.35 7.61 11.92
CA ASN A 478 -23.71 6.28 11.94
C ASN A 478 -24.48 5.27 11.09
N THR A 479 -24.41 5.42 9.76
CA THR A 479 -25.13 4.61 8.78
C THR A 479 -24.44 4.65 7.42
N HIS A 480 -24.77 3.71 6.51
CA HIS A 480 -24.26 3.70 5.15
C HIS A 480 -24.83 4.82 4.28
N ILE A 481 -24.08 5.24 3.28
CA ILE A 481 -24.50 6.24 2.29
C ILE A 481 -25.61 5.66 1.41
N PRO A 482 -26.78 6.33 1.33
CA PRO A 482 -27.91 5.86 0.53
C PRO A 482 -27.78 6.25 -0.94
N PHE A 483 -28.56 5.58 -1.83
CA PHE A 483 -28.67 5.93 -3.25
C PHE A 483 -29.63 7.11 -3.50
N ALA A 484 -30.69 7.22 -2.69
CA ALA A 484 -31.73 8.21 -2.91
C ALA A 484 -31.19 9.62 -2.66
N PRO A 485 -31.29 10.57 -3.63
CA PRO A 485 -30.74 11.92 -3.48
C PRO A 485 -31.20 12.63 -2.22
N VAL A 486 -32.49 12.59 -1.93
CA VAL A 486 -33.08 13.24 -0.74
C VAL A 486 -32.49 12.71 0.59
N LEU A 487 -32.04 11.45 0.60
CA LEU A 487 -31.42 10.85 1.79
C LEU A 487 -29.91 11.10 1.83
N GLU A 488 -29.25 11.17 0.65
CA GLU A 488 -27.83 11.51 0.58
C GLU A 488 -27.57 12.99 0.90
N GLU A 489 -28.48 13.88 0.47
CA GLU A 489 -28.38 15.32 0.69
C GLU A 489 -28.74 15.74 2.13
N ASP A 490 -29.49 14.91 2.88
CA ASP A 490 -29.86 15.13 4.29
C ASP A 490 -28.74 14.72 5.26
N ARG A 491 -27.63 14.21 4.76
CA ARG A 491 -26.52 13.68 5.55
C ARG A 491 -25.24 14.45 5.32
#